data_9a80a6e5ec4b8bdfa6124d6dd7b207bd
#
_entry.id   9a80a6e5ec4b8bdfa6124d6dd7b207bd
#
_cell.length_a   1.000
_cell.length_b   1.000
_cell.length_c   1.000
_cell.angle_alpha   90.00
_cell.angle_beta   90.00
_cell.angle_gamma   90.00
#
_symmetry.space_group_name_H-M   'P 1'
#
loop_
_entity.id
_entity.type
_entity.pdbx_description
1 polymer ?
#
loop_
_entity_poly.entity_id
_entity_poly.type
_entity_poly.pdbx_seq_one_letter_code
_entity_poly.pdbx_strand_id
1 'polypeptide(L)'
;MLPQFRQWVLVNNSGQTLTFNNNGRINIKETAWIIDPTTGKITYTQLADDDLGFVAAGSLANGSEIVGDNEVDNTANLYLGSQVQIEITHDEGTAADGTFDLYMAEGDASGELQTDASGYASASANGLKRKATLVWESNGLDDEVMRSPVREVE
;
A
#
# COMPACT_ATOMS: atom_id res chain seq x y z
N MET A 1 -7.50 -15.31 7.32
CA MET A 1 -6.52 -14.82 8.31
C MET A 1 -5.41 -14.12 7.56
N LEU A 2 -5.01 -12.94 8.00
CA LEU A 2 -3.87 -12.25 7.42
C LEU A 2 -2.58 -13.06 7.64
N PRO A 3 -1.61 -12.99 6.72
CA PRO A 3 -0.32 -13.64 6.87
C PRO A 3 0.40 -13.17 8.14
N GLN A 4 1.32 -14.00 8.66
CA GLN A 4 2.08 -13.67 9.86
C GLN A 4 2.96 -12.44 9.63
N PHE A 5 3.58 -12.37 8.45
CA PHE A 5 4.37 -11.23 8.02
C PHE A 5 3.88 -10.76 6.67
N ARG A 6 3.83 -9.46 6.47
CA ARG A 6 3.45 -8.86 5.20
C ARG A 6 4.14 -7.53 4.96
N GLN A 7 4.33 -7.21 3.71
CA GLN A 7 4.86 -5.94 3.26
C GLN A 7 4.06 -5.45 2.06
N TRP A 8 3.80 -4.17 1.99
CA TRP A 8 3.08 -3.57 0.90
C TRP A 8 4.04 -3.14 -0.23
N VAL A 9 3.59 -3.35 -1.46
CA VAL A 9 4.28 -2.94 -2.68
C VAL A 9 3.31 -2.12 -3.53
N LEU A 10 3.67 -0.90 -3.87
CA LEU A 10 2.89 -0.03 -4.73
C LEU A 10 3.57 0.14 -6.08
N VAL A 11 2.83 -0.07 -7.16
CA VAL A 11 3.31 0.10 -8.54
C VAL A 11 2.65 1.32 -9.16
N ASN A 12 3.45 2.20 -9.73
CA ASN A 12 2.98 3.35 -10.50
C ASN A 12 2.71 2.95 -11.96
N ASN A 13 1.46 2.85 -12.34
CA ASN A 13 0.99 2.65 -13.71
C ASN A 13 0.21 3.87 -14.23
N SER A 14 0.51 5.07 -13.71
CA SER A 14 -0.21 6.30 -14.04
C SER A 14 0.12 6.87 -15.43
N GLY A 15 1.12 6.31 -16.11
CA GLY A 15 1.62 6.84 -17.38
C GLY A 15 2.62 8.00 -17.20
N GLN A 16 2.82 8.49 -15.98
CA GLN A 16 3.68 9.64 -15.67
C GLN A 16 4.64 9.32 -14.52
N THR A 17 5.74 10.04 -14.48
CA THR A 17 6.58 10.09 -13.28
C THR A 17 5.94 11.07 -12.29
N LEU A 18 5.69 10.62 -11.08
CA LEU A 18 5.25 11.49 -10.01
C LEU A 18 6.44 11.98 -9.20
N THR A 19 6.43 13.25 -8.87
CA THR A 19 7.43 13.87 -8.00
C THR A 19 6.78 14.19 -6.66
N PHE A 20 7.44 13.81 -5.59
CA PHE A 20 7.00 14.01 -4.22
C PHE A 20 7.94 15.03 -3.56
N ASN A 21 7.73 16.30 -3.87
CA ASN A 21 8.44 17.39 -3.23
C ASN A 21 7.63 17.86 -2.01
N ASN A 22 8.26 18.48 -1.06
CA ASN A 22 7.69 19.19 0.09
C ASN A 22 6.45 18.56 0.78
N ASN A 23 5.32 18.46 0.10
CA ASN A 23 4.05 17.96 0.66
C ASN A 23 3.56 16.67 -0.01
N GLY A 24 4.19 16.24 -1.10
CA GLY A 24 3.82 15.02 -1.81
C GLY A 24 4.10 13.79 -0.94
N ARG A 25 3.16 12.87 -0.89
CA ARG A 25 3.29 11.63 -0.10
C ARG A 25 2.43 10.51 -0.62
N ILE A 26 2.86 9.31 -0.32
CA ILE A 26 2.07 8.09 -0.50
C ILE A 26 1.73 7.56 0.89
N ASN A 27 0.44 7.38 1.16
CA ASN A 27 -0.04 6.76 2.38
C ASN A 27 -0.87 5.52 2.02
N ILE A 28 -0.57 4.43 2.70
CA ILE A 28 -1.45 3.27 2.71
C ILE A 28 -2.14 3.26 4.08
N LYS A 29 -3.44 3.49 4.07
CA LYS A 29 -4.25 3.46 5.28
C LYS A 29 -4.77 2.05 5.47
N GLU A 30 -4.33 1.39 6.51
CA GLU A 30 -4.77 0.05 6.85
C GLU A 30 -5.47 0.03 8.21
N THR A 31 -6.65 -0.59 8.25
CA THR A 31 -7.38 -0.86 9.48
C THR A 31 -7.58 -2.37 9.59
N ALA A 32 -6.86 -2.99 10.50
CA ALA A 32 -6.94 -4.43 10.76
C ALA A 32 -8.07 -4.75 11.75
N TRP A 33 -8.57 -5.97 11.70
CA TRP A 33 -9.63 -6.42 12.61
C TRP A 33 -9.40 -7.84 13.15
N ILE A 34 -9.94 -8.07 14.35
CA ILE A 34 -9.93 -9.36 15.03
C ILE A 34 -11.31 -9.62 15.64
N ILE A 35 -11.65 -10.88 15.79
CA ILE A 35 -12.83 -11.32 16.54
C ILE A 35 -12.37 -11.79 17.92
N ASP A 36 -12.91 -11.19 18.98
CA ASP A 36 -12.72 -11.69 20.34
C ASP A 36 -13.35 -13.09 20.44
N PRO A 37 -12.56 -14.14 20.72
CA PRO A 37 -13.06 -15.52 20.74
C PRO A 37 -14.06 -15.81 21.85
N THR A 38 -14.09 -14.98 22.90
CA THR A 38 -14.98 -15.14 24.05
C THR A 38 -16.32 -14.47 23.82
N THR A 39 -16.30 -13.26 23.25
CA THR A 39 -17.52 -12.43 23.11
C THR A 39 -18.06 -12.41 21.69
N GLY A 40 -17.30 -12.85 20.70
CA GLY A 40 -17.62 -12.72 19.28
C GLY A 40 -17.59 -11.28 18.76
N LYS A 41 -17.11 -10.34 19.56
CA LYS A 41 -17.06 -8.92 19.18
C LYS A 41 -15.92 -8.66 18.21
N ILE A 42 -16.20 -7.92 17.15
CA ILE A 42 -15.18 -7.43 16.23
C ILE A 42 -14.54 -6.17 16.80
N THR A 43 -13.23 -6.15 16.83
CA THR A 43 -12.42 -4.98 17.21
C THR A 43 -11.57 -4.57 16.01
N TYR A 44 -11.55 -3.28 15.72
CA TYR A 44 -10.76 -2.68 14.65
C TYR A 44 -9.59 -1.93 15.25
N THR A 45 -8.43 -2.07 14.62
CA THR A 45 -7.21 -1.36 14.98
C THR A 45 -6.69 -0.66 13.73
N GLN A 46 -6.61 0.66 13.77
CA GLN A 46 -5.94 1.41 12.71
C GLN A 46 -4.43 1.21 12.91
N LEU A 47 -3.77 0.71 11.89
CA LEU A 47 -2.32 0.69 11.84
C LEU A 47 -1.85 2.10 11.49
N ALA A 48 -0.80 2.58 12.14
CA ALA A 48 -0.29 3.91 11.87
C ALA A 48 0.23 3.99 10.43
N ASP A 49 -0.02 5.11 9.75
CA ASP A 49 0.44 5.32 8.37
C ASP A 49 1.97 5.21 8.27
N ASP A 50 2.70 5.66 9.32
CA ASP A 50 4.16 5.58 9.42
C ASP A 50 4.67 4.14 9.58
N ASP A 51 3.84 3.23 10.08
CA ASP A 51 4.24 1.82 10.28
C ASP A 51 4.29 1.05 8.96
N LEU A 52 3.71 1.57 7.90
CA LEU A 52 3.71 0.95 6.58
C LEU A 52 4.88 1.39 5.70
N GLY A 53 5.64 2.40 6.13
CA GLY A 53 6.93 2.77 5.57
C GLY A 53 6.91 3.35 4.16
N PHE A 54 5.77 3.86 3.68
CA PHE A 54 5.72 4.56 2.41
C PHE A 54 6.12 6.03 2.57
N VAL A 55 7.37 6.27 2.83
CA VAL A 55 7.92 7.62 2.79
C VAL A 55 8.34 7.91 1.35
N ALA A 56 7.50 8.64 0.63
CA ALA A 56 7.87 9.10 -0.69
C ALA A 56 8.97 10.15 -0.59
N ALA A 57 10.17 9.78 -0.97
CA ALA A 57 11.28 10.70 -1.15
C ALA A 57 11.66 10.76 -2.63
N GLY A 58 11.54 11.93 -3.23
CA GLY A 58 11.97 12.14 -4.62
C GLY A 58 10.89 11.87 -5.65
N SER A 59 11.07 10.91 -6.55
CA SER A 59 10.13 10.63 -7.64
C SER A 59 9.90 9.14 -7.81
N LEU A 60 8.69 8.78 -8.28
CA LEU A 60 8.31 7.43 -8.66
C LEU A 60 7.97 7.40 -10.15
N ALA A 61 8.84 6.82 -10.96
CA ALA A 61 8.66 6.73 -12.39
C ALA A 61 7.48 5.81 -12.77
N ASN A 62 6.90 6.04 -13.94
CA ASN A 62 5.90 5.13 -14.49
C ASN A 62 6.49 3.73 -14.70
N GLY A 63 5.77 2.70 -14.30
CA GLY A 63 6.22 1.31 -14.32
C GLY A 63 7.17 0.94 -13.18
N SER A 64 7.53 1.90 -12.32
CA SER A 64 8.35 1.65 -11.13
C SER A 64 7.49 1.32 -9.93
N GLU A 65 8.13 0.68 -8.96
CA GLU A 65 7.52 0.29 -7.70
C GLU A 65 8.20 0.97 -6.51
N ILE A 66 7.45 1.07 -5.44
CA ILE A 66 7.96 1.39 -4.12
C ILE A 66 7.52 0.30 -3.13
N VAL A 67 8.44 -0.17 -2.34
CA VAL A 67 8.20 -1.15 -1.30
C VAL A 67 8.13 -0.42 0.03
N GLY A 68 7.15 -0.74 0.85
CA GLY A 68 7.07 -0.21 2.21
C GLY A 68 8.29 -0.63 3.02
N ASP A 69 8.89 0.30 3.74
CA ASP A 69 10.11 0.05 4.53
C ASP A 69 9.88 -0.92 5.69
N ASN A 70 8.63 -1.03 6.15
CA ASN A 70 8.29 -1.81 7.32
C ASN A 70 7.50 -3.08 6.96
N GLU A 71 8.00 -4.18 7.46
CA GLU A 71 7.26 -5.44 7.52
C GLU A 71 6.24 -5.36 8.65
N VAL A 72 4.99 -5.70 8.36
CA VAL A 72 3.95 -5.77 9.39
C VAL A 72 3.95 -7.16 10.00
N ASP A 73 4.27 -7.23 11.29
CA ASP A 73 4.24 -8.45 12.10
C ASP A 73 2.84 -8.66 12.70
N ASN A 74 2.20 -9.76 12.32
CA ASN A 74 0.88 -10.18 12.81
C ASN A 74 0.94 -11.33 13.82
N THR A 75 2.12 -11.75 14.24
CA THR A 75 2.28 -12.94 15.11
C THR A 75 1.66 -12.75 16.49
N ALA A 76 1.71 -11.53 17.03
CA ALA A 76 1.16 -11.21 18.34
C ALA A 76 -0.34 -10.87 18.28
N ASN A 77 -0.80 -10.18 17.24
CA ASN A 77 -2.16 -9.65 17.16
C ASN A 77 -3.15 -10.62 16.52
N LEU A 78 -2.68 -11.50 15.63
CA LEU A 78 -3.48 -12.50 14.93
C LEU A 78 -4.70 -11.91 14.22
N TYR A 79 -4.54 -10.76 13.57
CA TYR A 79 -5.59 -10.14 12.78
C TYR A 79 -6.12 -11.09 11.72
N LEU A 80 -7.42 -11.14 11.56
CA LEU A 80 -8.11 -12.02 10.62
C LEU A 80 -8.19 -11.42 9.22
N GLY A 81 -8.29 -10.10 9.15
CA GLY A 81 -8.37 -9.35 7.91
C GLY A 81 -8.06 -7.88 8.14
N SER A 82 -8.01 -7.12 7.07
CA SER A 82 -7.89 -5.67 7.13
C SER A 82 -8.67 -4.99 6.02
N GLN A 83 -8.89 -3.69 6.19
CA GLN A 83 -9.35 -2.80 5.14
C GLN A 83 -8.21 -1.89 4.76
N VAL A 84 -7.97 -1.71 3.47
CA VAL A 84 -6.87 -0.91 2.94
C VAL A 84 -7.38 0.15 1.98
N GLN A 85 -6.75 1.32 2.03
CA GLN A 85 -6.99 2.44 1.12
C GLN A 85 -5.66 3.07 0.73
N ILE A 86 -5.49 3.35 -0.55
CA ILE A 86 -4.35 4.12 -1.07
C ILE A 86 -4.74 5.60 -1.03
N GLU A 87 -3.87 6.44 -0.47
CA GLU A 87 -3.97 7.90 -0.54
C GLU A 87 -2.66 8.44 -1.09
N ILE A 88 -2.73 9.21 -2.17
CA ILE A 88 -1.56 9.85 -2.78
C ILE A 88 -1.82 11.34 -2.84
N THR A 89 -0.86 12.11 -2.35
CA THR A 89 -0.78 13.56 -2.54
C THR A 89 0.40 13.84 -3.43
N HIS A 90 0.21 14.53 -4.53
CA HIS A 90 1.32 14.95 -5.39
C HIS A 90 1.43 16.47 -5.41
N ASP A 91 2.63 16.94 -5.72
CA ASP A 91 3.07 18.32 -5.55
C ASP A 91 3.25 19.05 -6.90
N GLU A 92 2.84 18.44 -8.01
CA GLU A 92 3.06 19.04 -9.33
C GLU A 92 1.82 18.99 -10.20
N GLY A 93 1.59 20.10 -10.92
CA GLY A 93 0.49 20.29 -11.84
C GLY A 93 0.55 19.42 -13.10
N THR A 94 0.95 18.17 -13.00
CA THR A 94 1.00 17.25 -14.13
C THR A 94 -0.29 16.43 -14.18
N ALA A 95 -1.11 16.71 -15.18
CA ALA A 95 -2.26 15.85 -15.46
C ALA A 95 -1.80 14.47 -15.88
N ALA A 96 -2.34 13.44 -15.26
CA ALA A 96 -2.03 12.05 -15.58
C ALA A 96 -3.27 11.18 -15.41
N ASP A 97 -3.44 10.25 -16.33
CA ASP A 97 -4.52 9.27 -16.31
C ASP A 97 -3.91 7.88 -16.23
N GLY A 98 -4.28 7.10 -15.23
CA GLY A 98 -3.76 5.76 -15.09
C GLY A 98 -4.09 5.15 -13.74
N THR A 99 -3.24 4.27 -13.24
CA THR A 99 -3.50 3.59 -11.97
C THR A 99 -2.28 3.52 -11.07
N PHE A 100 -2.55 3.40 -9.77
CA PHE A 100 -1.60 2.90 -8.79
C PHE A 100 -2.15 1.59 -8.26
N ASP A 101 -1.36 0.55 -8.35
CA ASP A 101 -1.75 -0.80 -7.95
C ASP A 101 -0.98 -1.22 -6.70
N LEU A 102 -1.73 -1.60 -5.66
CA LEU A 102 -1.19 -2.06 -4.38
C LEU A 102 -1.21 -3.58 -4.32
N TYR A 103 -0.08 -4.13 -3.98
CA TYR A 103 0.15 -5.57 -3.81
C TYR A 103 0.61 -5.86 -2.39
N MET A 104 0.45 -7.10 -1.97
CA MET A 104 0.91 -7.57 -0.68
C MET A 104 1.87 -8.74 -0.87
N ALA A 105 3.10 -8.58 -0.39
CA ALA A 105 4.02 -9.67 -0.20
C ALA A 105 3.73 -10.33 1.16
N GLU A 106 3.71 -11.65 1.18
CA GLU A 106 3.32 -12.45 2.33
C GLU A 106 4.49 -13.36 2.75
N GLY A 107 4.64 -13.58 4.04
CA GLY A 107 5.64 -14.45 4.59
C GLY A 107 5.15 -15.15 5.87
N ASP A 108 5.79 -16.25 6.21
CA ASP A 108 5.57 -17.00 7.43
C ASP A 108 6.72 -16.81 8.44
N ALA A 109 7.78 -16.13 8.05
CA ALA A 109 8.90 -15.74 8.91
C ALA A 109 9.35 -14.30 8.57
N SER A 110 9.85 -13.59 9.58
CA SER A 110 10.38 -12.23 9.39
C SER A 110 11.56 -12.23 8.42
N GLY A 111 11.53 -11.32 7.46
CA GLY A 111 12.53 -11.22 6.40
C GLY A 111 12.44 -12.27 5.30
N GLU A 112 11.50 -13.23 5.40
CA GLU A 112 11.27 -14.27 4.40
C GLU A 112 9.97 -14.04 3.64
N LEU A 113 9.79 -12.85 3.10
CA LEU A 113 8.66 -12.51 2.26
C LEU A 113 8.81 -13.14 0.88
N GLN A 114 7.70 -13.39 0.21
CA GLN A 114 7.64 -14.04 -1.13
C GLN A 114 8.53 -13.39 -2.17
N THR A 115 8.99 -12.21 -1.87
CA THR A 115 9.81 -11.47 -2.79
C THR A 115 10.79 -10.59 -2.02
N ASP A 116 11.98 -10.45 -2.55
CA ASP A 116 12.88 -9.38 -2.15
C ASP A 116 12.57 -8.11 -2.97
N ALA A 117 12.85 -6.96 -2.38
CA ALA A 117 12.55 -5.65 -2.94
C ALA A 117 13.22 -5.36 -4.29
N SER A 118 14.09 -6.21 -4.77
CA SER A 118 14.89 -5.98 -5.98
C SER A 118 14.25 -6.50 -7.27
N GLY A 119 13.12 -7.19 -7.21
CA GLY A 119 12.58 -7.94 -8.34
C GLY A 119 11.17 -7.57 -8.81
N TYR A 120 10.59 -6.49 -8.32
CA TYR A 120 9.16 -6.22 -8.48
C TYR A 120 8.73 -5.39 -9.68
N ALA A 121 9.54 -5.19 -10.68
CA ALA A 121 9.12 -4.47 -11.90
C ALA A 121 7.82 -5.04 -12.52
N SER A 122 7.33 -6.16 -12.01
CA SER A 122 5.96 -6.63 -12.22
C SER A 122 5.51 -7.49 -11.03
N ALA A 123 4.99 -6.87 -10.01
CA ALA A 123 4.45 -7.56 -8.84
C ALA A 123 3.45 -8.67 -9.21
N SER A 124 2.67 -8.49 -10.28
CA SER A 124 1.79 -9.53 -10.81
C SER A 124 2.51 -10.72 -11.45
N ALA A 125 3.68 -10.52 -12.06
CA ALA A 125 4.47 -11.60 -12.64
C ALA A 125 5.16 -12.46 -11.59
N ASN A 126 5.41 -11.90 -10.40
CA ASN A 126 5.97 -12.62 -9.27
C ASN A 126 4.91 -13.35 -8.42
N GLY A 127 3.68 -13.43 -8.90
CA GLY A 127 2.59 -14.15 -8.23
C GLY A 127 1.94 -13.36 -7.10
N LEU A 128 2.29 -12.11 -6.88
CA LEU A 128 1.62 -11.28 -5.90
C LEU A 128 0.19 -10.96 -6.33
N LYS A 129 -0.71 -10.94 -5.37
CA LYS A 129 -2.10 -10.57 -5.59
C LYS A 129 -2.29 -9.08 -5.41
N ARG A 130 -2.86 -8.44 -6.42
CA ARG A 130 -3.29 -7.05 -6.29
C ARG A 130 -4.43 -6.95 -5.27
N LYS A 131 -4.28 -6.06 -4.31
CA LYS A 131 -5.23 -5.87 -3.21
C LYS A 131 -6.09 -4.61 -3.40
N ALA A 132 -5.52 -3.54 -3.95
CA ALA A 132 -6.25 -2.31 -4.23
C ALA A 132 -5.72 -1.63 -5.50
N THR A 133 -6.54 -0.78 -6.09
CA THR A 133 -6.17 0.10 -7.20
C THR A 133 -6.72 1.49 -6.92
N LEU A 134 -5.87 2.49 -7.01
CA LEU A 134 -6.26 3.89 -7.12
C LEU A 134 -6.31 4.24 -8.61
N VAL A 135 -7.47 4.66 -9.10
CA VAL A 135 -7.58 5.27 -10.42
C VAL A 135 -7.15 6.72 -10.28
N TRP A 136 -6.15 7.08 -11.05
CA TRP A 136 -5.56 8.40 -11.04
C TRP A 136 -6.15 9.23 -12.18
N GLU A 137 -6.91 10.25 -11.83
CA GLU A 137 -7.47 11.24 -12.75
C GLU A 137 -7.08 12.62 -12.22
N SER A 138 -5.81 12.99 -12.40
CA SER A 138 -5.29 14.27 -11.93
C SER A 138 -5.68 15.41 -12.87
N ASN A 139 -6.21 16.47 -12.30
CA ASN A 139 -6.47 17.71 -13.02
C ASN A 139 -5.26 18.65 -13.13
N GLY A 140 -4.11 18.21 -12.61
CA GLY A 140 -2.89 19.00 -12.61
C GLY A 140 -2.87 20.13 -11.59
N LEU A 141 -3.54 19.97 -10.47
CA LEU A 141 -3.51 20.93 -9.37
C LEU A 141 -2.43 20.52 -8.36
N ASP A 142 -1.74 21.52 -7.80
CA ASP A 142 -0.79 21.29 -6.72
C ASP A 142 -1.52 20.80 -5.47
N ASP A 143 -0.87 19.93 -4.70
CA ASP A 143 -1.40 19.33 -3.46
C ASP A 143 -2.73 18.55 -3.64
N GLU A 144 -3.00 18.05 -4.83
CA GLU A 144 -4.17 17.22 -5.08
C GLU A 144 -4.07 15.90 -4.32
N VAL A 145 -5.11 15.58 -3.55
CA VAL A 145 -5.19 14.33 -2.77
C VAL A 145 -6.16 13.37 -3.43
N MET A 146 -5.65 12.23 -3.84
CA MET A 146 -6.46 11.17 -4.45
C MET A 146 -6.53 9.96 -3.53
N ARG A 147 -7.70 9.31 -3.51
CA ARG A 147 -7.96 8.14 -2.67
C ARG A 147 -8.59 7.01 -3.47
N SER A 148 -8.10 5.81 -3.26
CA SER A 148 -8.78 4.62 -3.75
C SER A 148 -10.06 4.33 -2.95
N PRO A 149 -10.98 3.54 -3.49
CA PRO A 149 -11.98 2.88 -2.67
C PRO A 149 -11.30 2.03 -1.58
N VAL A 150 -11.96 1.92 -0.42
CA VAL A 150 -11.54 0.97 0.63
C VAL A 150 -11.74 -0.46 0.12
N ARG A 151 -10.77 -1.33 0.35
CA ARG A 151 -10.81 -2.74 -0.03
C ARG A 151 -10.54 -3.64 1.17
N GLU A 152 -11.30 -4.72 1.23
CA GLU A 152 -11.03 -5.77 2.22
C GLU A 152 -9.89 -6.67 1.74
N VAL A 153 -9.07 -7.06 2.70
CA VAL A 153 -7.94 -7.98 2.56
C VAL A 153 -8.07 -9.08 3.60
N GLU A 154 -8.14 -10.31 3.12
CA GLU A 154 -8.28 -11.53 3.93
C GLU A 154 -7.08 -12.47 3.76
#